data_be4dc5e9bf47963dd9be73c51ac57d2a
#
_entry.id   be4dc5e9bf47963dd9be73c51ac57d2a
#
_cell.length_a   1.000
_cell.length_b   1.000
_cell.length_c   1.000
_cell.angle_alpha   90.00
_cell.angle_beta   90.00
_cell.angle_gamma   90.00
#
_symmetry.space_group_name_H-M   'P 1'
#
loop_
_entity.id
_entity.type
_entity.pdbx_description
1 polymer ?
#
loop_
_entity_poly.entity_id
_entity_poly.type
_entity_poly.pdbx_seq_one_letter_code
_entity_poly.pdbx_strand_id
1 'polypeptide(L)'
;MYITLEEYEQIYDAIDEKAFNRLCFDACRVMDIHTTGIDNVKKLKRFFPSNSDAVAAVKHCTAKIVNLLYQISKAEESAAGAYENSEMGIRGKYIQSISAGNESISYTSGETGKTAVDKAVTDKTSRDKLLADTVREYLSGVADDNGVNLLYMGKYPGRYVC
;
A
#
# COMPACT_ATOMS: atom_id res chain seq x y z
N MET A 1 11.91 -3.51 -10.75
CA MET A 1 11.50 -2.69 -9.60
C MET A 1 11.40 -1.26 -10.09
N TYR A 2 10.47 -0.48 -9.56
CA TYR A 2 10.24 0.92 -9.99
C TYR A 2 10.90 1.93 -9.07
N ILE A 3 11.46 1.48 -7.92
CA ILE A 3 12.19 2.30 -6.96
C ILE A 3 13.31 1.45 -6.33
N THR A 4 14.42 2.09 -5.93
CA THR A 4 15.50 1.47 -5.14
C THR A 4 15.28 1.69 -3.64
N LEU A 5 16.02 0.94 -2.80
CA LEU A 5 15.99 1.15 -1.35
C LEU A 5 16.46 2.55 -0.96
N GLU A 6 17.53 3.02 -1.59
CA GLU A 6 18.09 4.35 -1.35
C GLU A 6 17.10 5.47 -1.67
N GLU A 7 16.36 5.35 -2.79
CA GLU A 7 15.30 6.30 -3.16
C GLU A 7 14.10 6.25 -2.20
N TYR A 8 13.77 5.06 -1.69
CA TYR A 8 12.72 4.90 -0.68
C TYR A 8 13.10 5.58 0.64
N GLU A 9 14.34 5.40 1.11
CA GLU A 9 14.85 5.97 2.36
C GLU A 9 15.01 7.50 2.31
N GLN A 10 15.02 8.09 1.13
CA GLN A 10 14.93 9.55 0.99
C GLN A 10 13.53 10.10 1.29
N ILE A 11 12.49 9.26 1.25
CA ILE A 11 11.09 9.66 1.38
C ILE A 11 10.51 9.19 2.72
N TYR A 12 10.90 7.99 3.16
CA TYR A 12 10.39 7.31 4.36
C TYR A 12 11.53 6.80 5.23
N ASP A 13 11.20 6.42 6.46
CA ASP A 13 12.15 5.82 7.40
C ASP A 13 12.76 4.52 6.83
N ALA A 14 14.01 4.26 7.21
CA ALA A 14 14.73 3.07 6.80
C ALA A 14 14.01 1.78 7.23
N ILE A 15 13.99 0.81 6.33
CA ILE A 15 13.49 -0.53 6.60
C ILE A 15 14.55 -1.57 6.22
N ASP A 16 14.44 -2.76 6.79
CA ASP A 16 15.34 -3.87 6.45
C ASP A 16 15.29 -4.19 4.95
N GLU A 17 16.45 -4.36 4.32
CA GLU A 17 16.60 -4.60 2.89
C GLU A 17 15.76 -5.81 2.40
N LYS A 18 15.75 -6.89 3.18
CA LYS A 18 14.97 -8.09 2.84
C LYS A 18 13.47 -7.81 2.88
N ALA A 19 13.02 -7.04 3.88
CA ALA A 19 11.63 -6.59 3.97
C ALA A 19 11.29 -5.66 2.82
N PHE A 20 12.15 -4.69 2.49
CA PHE A 20 11.98 -3.81 1.35
C PHE A 20 11.82 -4.60 0.05
N ASN A 21 12.73 -5.53 -0.24
CA ASN A 21 12.70 -6.30 -1.48
C ASN A 21 11.38 -7.06 -1.66
N ARG A 22 10.86 -7.67 -0.60
CA ARG A 22 9.56 -8.35 -0.60
C ARG A 22 8.41 -7.37 -0.86
N LEU A 23 8.34 -6.29 -0.09
CA LEU A 23 7.27 -5.31 -0.17
C LEU A 23 7.30 -4.54 -1.50
N CYS A 24 8.48 -4.23 -2.01
CA CYS A 24 8.65 -3.56 -3.30
C CYS A 24 8.21 -4.46 -4.46
N PHE A 25 8.43 -5.78 -4.38
CA PHE A 25 7.89 -6.72 -5.36
C PHE A 25 6.36 -6.68 -5.39
N ASP A 26 5.73 -6.72 -4.21
CA ASP A 26 4.27 -6.65 -4.10
C ASP A 26 3.73 -5.29 -4.55
N ALA A 27 4.40 -4.19 -4.20
CA ALA A 27 4.05 -2.84 -4.65
C ALA A 27 4.12 -2.72 -6.18
N CYS A 28 5.19 -3.21 -6.81
CA CYS A 28 5.32 -3.24 -8.27
C CYS A 28 4.21 -4.08 -8.92
N ARG A 29 3.81 -5.19 -8.30
CA ARG A 29 2.69 -6.01 -8.78
C ARG A 29 1.36 -5.25 -8.72
N VAL A 30 1.10 -4.52 -7.63
CA VAL A 30 -0.10 -3.65 -7.51
C VAL A 30 -0.09 -2.60 -8.62
N MET A 31 1.03 -1.92 -8.82
CA MET A 31 1.20 -0.93 -9.90
C MET A 31 0.92 -1.54 -11.27
N ASP A 32 1.50 -2.71 -11.57
CA ASP A 32 1.27 -3.43 -12.82
C ASP A 32 -0.21 -3.74 -13.06
N ILE A 33 -0.92 -4.23 -12.03
CA ILE A 33 -2.34 -4.57 -12.13
C ILE A 33 -3.18 -3.35 -12.52
N HIS A 34 -2.94 -2.21 -11.86
CA HIS A 34 -3.72 -0.99 -12.07
C HIS A 34 -3.32 -0.19 -13.33
N THR A 35 -2.20 -0.53 -13.94
CA THR A 35 -1.74 0.10 -15.18
C THR A 35 -1.84 -0.82 -16.41
N THR A 36 -2.33 -2.04 -16.23
CA THR A 36 -2.54 -3.00 -17.34
C THR A 36 -3.93 -2.81 -17.95
N GLY A 37 -3.99 -2.60 -19.26
CA GLY A 37 -5.25 -2.49 -20.00
C GLY A 37 -5.91 -3.85 -20.28
N ILE A 38 -7.09 -3.81 -20.92
CA ILE A 38 -7.87 -5.03 -21.29
C ILE A 38 -7.14 -5.95 -22.27
N ASP A 39 -6.14 -5.44 -22.97
CA ASP A 39 -5.26 -6.17 -23.87
C ASP A 39 -4.05 -6.83 -23.18
N ASN A 40 -4.03 -6.82 -21.85
CA ASN A 40 -2.94 -7.32 -21.01
C ASN A 40 -1.57 -6.63 -21.25
N VAL A 41 -1.56 -5.46 -21.86
CA VAL A 41 -0.34 -4.67 -22.01
C VAL A 41 0.07 -4.06 -20.67
N LYS A 42 1.21 -4.52 -20.15
CA LYS A 42 1.82 -3.99 -18.92
C LYS A 42 2.57 -2.70 -19.23
N LYS A 43 1.88 -1.55 -19.18
CA LYS A 43 2.41 -0.26 -19.61
C LYS A 43 3.70 0.11 -18.89
N LEU A 44 3.77 0.00 -17.56
CA LEU A 44 4.97 0.34 -16.80
C LEU A 44 6.17 -0.55 -17.13
N LYS A 45 5.98 -1.80 -17.55
CA LYS A 45 7.08 -2.66 -17.97
C LYS A 45 7.53 -2.43 -19.40
N ARG A 46 6.60 -2.08 -20.28
CA ARG A 46 6.85 -1.99 -21.71
C ARG A 46 7.12 -0.57 -22.18
N PHE A 47 6.48 0.39 -21.55
CA PHE A 47 6.50 1.80 -21.92
C PHE A 47 6.71 2.67 -20.68
N PHE A 48 7.77 2.36 -19.90
CA PHE A 48 8.11 3.15 -18.73
C PHE A 48 8.38 4.60 -19.16
N PRO A 49 7.75 5.59 -18.52
CA PRO A 49 7.92 6.98 -18.93
C PRO A 49 9.39 7.44 -18.77
N SER A 50 9.84 8.28 -19.70
CA SER A 50 11.16 8.93 -19.64
C SER A 50 11.09 10.36 -19.09
N ASN A 51 9.91 10.97 -19.09
CA ASN A 51 9.68 12.28 -18.51
C ASN A 51 9.93 12.26 -16.99
N SER A 52 10.73 13.22 -16.48
CA SER A 52 11.14 13.28 -15.07
C SER A 52 9.97 13.30 -14.09
N ASP A 53 8.90 14.03 -14.41
CA ASP A 53 7.75 14.19 -13.53
C ASP A 53 6.91 12.90 -13.49
N ALA A 54 6.77 12.23 -14.64
CA ALA A 54 6.10 10.95 -14.73
C ALA A 54 6.90 9.85 -13.99
N VAL A 55 8.22 9.83 -14.15
CA VAL A 55 9.13 8.93 -13.41
C VAL A 55 9.01 9.17 -11.91
N ALA A 56 9.06 10.43 -11.47
CA ALA A 56 8.91 10.80 -10.07
C ALA A 56 7.55 10.33 -9.51
N ALA A 57 6.46 10.56 -10.24
CA ALA A 57 5.13 10.11 -9.84
C ALA A 57 5.06 8.58 -9.64
N VAL A 58 5.64 7.80 -10.57
CA VAL A 58 5.71 6.32 -10.45
C VAL A 58 6.54 5.91 -9.23
N LYS A 59 7.69 6.54 -8.99
CA LYS A 59 8.55 6.24 -7.84
C LYS A 59 7.86 6.58 -6.52
N HIS A 60 7.27 7.77 -6.40
CA HIS A 60 6.55 8.18 -5.20
C HIS A 60 5.32 7.29 -4.93
N CYS A 61 4.58 6.92 -5.96
CA CYS A 61 3.49 5.96 -5.84
C CYS A 61 3.97 4.62 -5.30
N THR A 62 5.05 4.08 -5.88
CA THR A 62 5.64 2.80 -5.44
C THR A 62 6.12 2.90 -4.00
N ALA A 63 6.84 3.97 -3.62
CA ALA A 63 7.29 4.22 -2.25
C ALA A 63 6.11 4.26 -1.26
N LYS A 64 5.03 4.96 -1.62
CA LYS A 64 3.82 5.05 -0.79
C LYS A 64 3.19 3.68 -0.58
N ILE A 65 3.08 2.86 -1.63
CA ILE A 65 2.53 1.51 -1.53
C ILE A 65 3.42 0.61 -0.65
N VAL A 66 4.76 0.66 -0.82
CA VAL A 66 5.71 -0.06 0.04
C VAL A 66 5.48 0.31 1.50
N ASN A 67 5.39 1.60 1.81
CA ASN A 67 5.16 2.08 3.17
C ASN A 67 3.80 1.63 3.74
N LEU A 68 2.73 1.67 2.95
CA LEU A 68 1.41 1.16 3.37
C LEU A 68 1.45 -0.33 3.68
N LEU A 69 2.07 -1.13 2.81
CA LEU A 69 2.23 -2.57 3.02
C LEU A 69 3.10 -2.87 4.26
N TYR A 70 4.13 -2.07 4.51
CA TYR A 70 4.95 -2.17 5.72
C TYR A 70 4.14 -1.89 6.99
N GLN A 71 3.36 -0.81 7.00
CA GLN A 71 2.48 -0.47 8.14
C GLN A 71 1.44 -1.57 8.40
N ILE A 72 0.83 -2.13 7.34
CA ILE A 72 -0.11 -3.24 7.45
C ILE A 72 0.59 -4.47 8.05
N SER A 73 1.76 -4.84 7.55
CA SER A 73 2.56 -5.96 8.07
C SER A 73 2.89 -5.80 9.55
N LYS A 74 3.31 -4.59 9.97
CA LYS A 74 3.60 -4.27 11.37
C LYS A 74 2.35 -4.35 12.26
N ALA A 75 1.21 -3.91 11.77
CA ALA A 75 -0.04 -4.01 12.50
C ALA A 75 -0.52 -5.47 12.61
N GLU A 76 -0.34 -6.28 11.56
CA GLU A 76 -0.62 -7.73 11.58
C GLU A 76 0.29 -8.46 12.59
N GLU A 77 1.61 -8.16 12.60
CA GLU A 77 2.56 -8.70 13.58
C GLU A 77 2.19 -8.33 15.02
N SER A 78 1.81 -7.08 15.25
CA SER A 78 1.36 -6.60 16.57
C SER A 78 0.08 -7.29 17.03
N ALA A 79 -0.85 -7.56 16.12
CA ALA A 79 -2.06 -8.29 16.40
C ALA A 79 -1.77 -9.77 16.73
N ALA A 80 -0.89 -10.41 15.95
CA ALA A 80 -0.47 -11.80 16.18
C ALA A 80 0.26 -11.97 17.52
N GLY A 81 1.21 -11.08 17.85
CA GLY A 81 1.92 -11.11 19.12
C GLY A 81 1.02 -10.89 20.35
N ALA A 82 -0.11 -10.21 20.19
CA ALA A 82 -1.11 -10.08 21.24
C ALA A 82 -1.85 -11.40 21.55
N TYR A 83 -1.89 -12.34 20.61
CA TYR A 83 -2.48 -13.67 20.82
C TYR A 83 -1.50 -14.65 21.49
N GLU A 84 -0.21 -14.56 21.20
CA GLU A 84 0.81 -15.43 21.83
C GLU A 84 1.00 -15.15 23.31
N ASN A 85 0.79 -13.91 23.77
CA ASN A 85 0.87 -13.52 25.19
C ASN A 85 -0.43 -13.74 25.98
N SER A 86 -1.42 -14.42 25.43
CA SER A 86 -2.73 -14.64 26.08
C SER A 86 -2.67 -15.60 27.28
N GLU A 87 -1.60 -16.39 27.45
CA GLU A 87 -1.41 -17.24 28.64
C GLU A 87 -1.19 -16.44 29.93
N MET A 88 -0.79 -15.15 29.84
CA MET A 88 -0.66 -14.25 31.00
C MET A 88 -1.82 -13.29 31.19
N GLY A 89 -2.97 -13.48 30.51
CA GLY A 89 -4.20 -12.72 30.77
C GLY A 89 -4.19 -11.27 30.25
N ILE A 90 -3.14 -10.82 29.55
CA ILE A 90 -3.08 -9.51 28.94
C ILE A 90 -3.61 -9.60 27.52
N ARG A 91 -4.91 -9.58 27.36
CA ARG A 91 -5.54 -9.38 26.06
C ARG A 91 -5.21 -7.99 25.53
N GLY A 92 -4.73 -7.98 24.30
CA GLY A 92 -4.26 -6.86 23.51
C GLY A 92 -4.82 -5.47 23.80
N LYS A 93 -4.16 -4.47 23.31
CA LYS A 93 -4.19 -3.01 23.52
C LYS A 93 -5.53 -2.30 23.72
N TYR A 94 -6.66 -2.99 23.75
CA TYR A 94 -7.97 -2.42 24.05
C TYR A 94 -8.45 -2.95 25.39
N ILE A 95 -8.07 -2.26 26.47
CA ILE A 95 -8.73 -2.44 27.74
C ILE A 95 -10.15 -1.90 27.54
N GLN A 96 -11.12 -2.80 27.36
CA GLN A 96 -12.54 -2.42 27.19
C GLN A 96 -13.16 -1.93 28.50
N SER A 97 -12.65 -2.37 29.62
CA SER A 97 -13.08 -1.89 30.94
C SER A 97 -12.02 -2.18 32.01
N ILE A 98 -11.79 -1.24 32.89
CA ILE A 98 -11.06 -1.44 34.13
C ILE A 98 -12.08 -1.31 35.25
N SER A 99 -12.22 -2.35 36.07
CA SER A 99 -13.01 -2.31 37.30
C SER A 99 -12.04 -2.36 38.49
N ALA A 100 -12.02 -1.30 39.27
CA ALA A 100 -11.26 -1.22 40.53
C ALA A 100 -12.22 -0.76 41.61
N GLY A 101 -12.69 -1.72 42.41
CA GLY A 101 -13.64 -1.44 43.47
C GLY A 101 -15.03 -1.03 42.94
N ASN A 102 -15.53 0.11 43.39
CA ASN A 102 -16.86 0.61 42.99
C ASN A 102 -16.84 1.51 41.74
N GLU A 103 -15.70 1.68 41.08
CA GLU A 103 -15.57 2.48 39.86
C GLU A 103 -15.31 1.57 38.65
N SER A 104 -16.15 1.72 37.65
CA SER A 104 -16.03 1.02 36.36
C SER A 104 -15.84 2.07 35.27
N ILE A 105 -14.69 2.06 34.62
CA ILE A 105 -14.44 2.88 33.45
C ILE A 105 -14.53 1.99 32.21
N SER A 106 -15.57 2.17 31.41
CA SER A 106 -15.70 1.50 30.12
C SER A 106 -15.25 2.43 29.00
N TYR A 107 -14.29 1.98 28.20
CA TYR A 107 -13.91 2.67 26.97
C TYR A 107 -14.69 2.06 25.81
N THR A 108 -15.62 2.81 25.24
CA THR A 108 -16.31 2.40 24.02
C THR A 108 -15.33 2.61 22.86
N SER A 109 -14.79 1.53 22.31
CA SER A 109 -14.13 1.58 21.02
C SER A 109 -15.18 1.83 19.93
N GLY A 110 -15.57 3.09 19.75
CA GLY A 110 -16.43 3.45 18.64
C GLY A 110 -15.72 3.19 17.32
N GLU A 111 -16.44 2.75 16.31
CA GLU A 111 -15.94 2.57 14.93
C GLU A 111 -15.34 3.87 14.34
N THR A 112 -15.53 4.99 14.98
CA THR A 112 -15.11 6.34 14.59
C THR A 112 -13.58 6.59 14.65
N GLY A 113 -12.79 5.65 15.20
CA GLY A 113 -11.34 5.81 15.36
C GLY A 113 -10.47 4.90 14.48
N LYS A 114 -11.06 4.00 13.67
CA LYS A 114 -10.27 3.12 12.81
C LYS A 114 -9.73 3.87 11.60
N THR A 115 -8.40 3.94 11.49
CA THR A 115 -7.72 4.49 10.32
C THR A 115 -7.95 3.63 9.09
N ALA A 116 -7.66 4.16 7.89
CA ALA A 116 -7.72 3.37 6.66
C ALA A 116 -6.78 2.14 6.71
N VAL A 117 -5.64 2.27 7.40
CA VAL A 117 -4.70 1.16 7.63
C VAL A 117 -5.31 0.11 8.55
N ASP A 118 -5.95 0.48 9.66
CA ASP A 118 -6.60 -0.48 10.58
C ASP A 118 -7.70 -1.30 9.87
N LYS A 119 -8.45 -0.66 8.99
CA LYS A 119 -9.44 -1.36 8.16
C LYS A 119 -8.77 -2.30 7.15
N ALA A 120 -7.66 -1.89 6.55
CA ALA A 120 -6.91 -2.68 5.59
C ALA A 120 -6.23 -3.92 6.22
N VAL A 121 -5.93 -3.89 7.51
CA VAL A 121 -5.42 -5.05 8.28
C VAL A 121 -6.50 -6.13 8.41
N THR A 122 -7.71 -5.73 8.71
CA THR A 122 -8.81 -6.66 9.04
C THR A 122 -9.63 -7.10 7.84
N ASP A 123 -9.65 -6.31 6.76
CA ASP A 123 -10.48 -6.56 5.58
C ASP A 123 -9.69 -6.40 4.29
N LYS A 124 -9.63 -7.49 3.52
CA LYS A 124 -8.94 -7.52 2.22
C LYS A 124 -9.52 -6.51 1.23
N THR A 125 -10.83 -6.34 1.20
CA THR A 125 -11.51 -5.41 0.28
C THR A 125 -11.09 -3.98 0.56
N SER A 126 -11.01 -3.61 1.85
CA SER A 126 -10.52 -2.30 2.29
C SER A 126 -9.04 -2.10 1.94
N ARG A 127 -8.23 -3.15 2.05
CA ARG A 127 -6.82 -3.13 1.63
C ARG A 127 -6.69 -2.89 0.12
N ASP A 128 -7.38 -3.68 -0.69
CA ASP A 128 -7.33 -3.58 -2.14
C ASP A 128 -7.82 -2.18 -2.60
N LYS A 129 -8.87 -1.66 -1.96
CA LYS A 129 -9.37 -0.31 -2.22
C LYS A 129 -8.34 0.76 -1.87
N LEU A 130 -7.70 0.68 -0.69
CA LEU A 130 -6.68 1.64 -0.25
C LEU A 130 -5.51 1.70 -1.24
N LEU A 131 -5.04 0.54 -1.70
CA LEU A 131 -3.95 0.46 -2.68
C LEU A 131 -4.38 1.00 -4.05
N ALA A 132 -5.58 0.67 -4.51
CA ALA A 132 -6.13 1.18 -5.77
C ALA A 132 -6.31 2.70 -5.76
N ASP A 133 -6.83 3.26 -4.66
CA ASP A 133 -7.02 4.70 -4.50
C ASP A 133 -5.67 5.43 -4.47
N THR A 134 -4.66 4.84 -3.81
CA THR A 134 -3.27 5.36 -3.83
C THR A 134 -2.72 5.41 -5.25
N VAL A 135 -2.88 4.33 -6.04
CA VAL A 135 -2.42 4.32 -7.44
C VAL A 135 -3.12 5.40 -8.25
N ARG A 136 -4.43 5.58 -8.08
CA ARG A 136 -5.19 6.62 -8.78
C ARG A 136 -4.74 8.03 -8.39
N GLU A 137 -4.50 8.27 -7.11
CA GLU A 137 -4.05 9.57 -6.60
C GLU A 137 -2.74 10.01 -7.26
N TYR A 138 -1.75 9.12 -7.31
CA TYR A 138 -0.42 9.45 -7.83
C TYR A 138 -0.32 9.41 -9.36
N LEU A 139 -1.06 8.53 -10.03
CA LEU A 139 -0.96 8.33 -11.47
C LEU A 139 -2.09 9.01 -12.26
N SER A 140 -2.97 9.76 -11.62
CA SER A 140 -3.99 10.54 -12.31
C SER A 140 -3.32 11.58 -13.22
N GLY A 141 -3.62 11.51 -14.52
CA GLY A 141 -3.04 12.41 -15.52
C GLY A 141 -1.61 12.08 -15.96
N VAL A 142 -0.96 11.07 -15.37
CA VAL A 142 0.39 10.65 -15.76
C VAL A 142 0.32 9.79 -17.03
N ALA A 143 1.10 10.14 -18.05
CA ALA A 143 1.17 9.44 -19.31
C ALA A 143 2.55 8.82 -19.56
N ASP A 144 2.60 7.80 -20.40
CA ASP A 144 3.84 7.26 -20.96
C ASP A 144 4.41 8.15 -22.05
N ASP A 145 5.54 7.76 -22.65
CA ASP A 145 6.22 8.53 -23.71
C ASP A 145 5.41 8.61 -25.02
N ASN A 146 4.38 7.78 -25.17
CA ASN A 146 3.46 7.83 -26.30
C ASN A 146 2.21 8.69 -26.01
N GLY A 147 2.16 9.36 -24.85
CA GLY A 147 1.03 10.19 -24.42
C GLY A 147 -0.17 9.38 -23.94
N VAL A 148 -0.01 8.08 -23.71
CA VAL A 148 -1.09 7.23 -23.20
C VAL A 148 -1.09 7.28 -21.68
N ASN A 149 -2.23 7.67 -21.11
CA ASN A 149 -2.39 7.70 -19.65
C ASN A 149 -2.12 6.30 -19.06
N LEU A 150 -1.31 6.23 -17.99
CA LEU A 150 -0.95 4.98 -17.33
C LEU A 150 -2.17 4.25 -16.76
N LEU A 151 -3.20 4.97 -16.32
CA LEU A 151 -4.45 4.41 -15.81
C LEU A 151 -5.49 4.09 -16.89
N TYR A 152 -5.17 4.30 -18.17
CA TYR A 152 -6.07 3.95 -19.26
C TYR A 152 -6.27 2.43 -19.33
N MET A 153 -7.47 1.96 -19.07
CA MET A 153 -7.80 0.53 -18.98
C MET A 153 -8.25 -0.07 -20.33
N GLY A 154 -8.41 0.74 -21.35
CA GLY A 154 -8.77 0.28 -22.70
C GLY A 154 -7.61 -0.42 -23.41
N LYS A 155 -7.85 -0.81 -24.68
CA LYS A 155 -6.82 -1.35 -25.55
C LYS A 155 -5.75 -0.28 -25.81
N TYR A 156 -4.49 -0.64 -25.61
CA TYR A 156 -3.39 0.30 -25.85
C TYR A 156 -3.43 0.82 -27.29
N PRO A 157 -3.44 2.16 -27.52
CA PRO A 157 -3.53 2.69 -28.86
C PRO A 157 -2.33 2.22 -29.67
N GLY A 158 -2.57 1.34 -30.63
CA GLY A 158 -1.50 0.70 -31.34
C GLY A 158 -0.83 1.65 -32.33
N ARG A 159 0.39 2.06 -32.05
CA ARG A 159 1.46 1.98 -33.03
C ARG A 159 2.26 0.75 -32.67
N TYR A 160 1.72 -0.42 -32.95
CA TYR A 160 2.52 -1.63 -32.98
C TYR A 160 3.42 -1.48 -34.21
N VAL A 161 4.56 -0.85 -34.00
CA VAL A 161 5.65 -1.00 -34.95
C VAL A 161 6.12 -2.44 -34.75
N CYS A 162 5.86 -3.24 -35.78
CA CYS A 162 6.38 -4.58 -35.91
C CYS A 162 7.90 -4.60 -35.76
#